data_abb44c31531854be6b18cc5dbbca2006
#
_entry.id   abb44c31531854be6b18cc5dbbca2006
#
_cell.length_a   1.000
_cell.length_b   1.000
_cell.length_c   1.000
_cell.angle_alpha   90.00
_cell.angle_beta   90.00
_cell.angle_gamma   90.00
#
_symmetry.space_group_name_H-M   'P 1'
#
loop_
_entity.id
_entity.type
_entity.pdbx_description
1 polymer ?
#
loop_
_entity_poly.entity_id
_entity_poly.type
_entity_poly.pdbx_seq_one_letter_code
_entity_poly.pdbx_strand_id
1 'polypeptide(L)'
;MARSLDGLVLAPVADQAPGQVGTRTRFAYHERDGRIWAEYAGGDVVHGHLVGTREGDRLDFRYVQLKRDGTTSCGHCLSTVVELPDGRVRLEETWQWESQPGSGTSVVEQVTPQAP
;
A
#
# COMPACT_ATOMS: atom_id res chain seq x y z
N MET A 1 -0.93 -13.85 -16.47
CA MET A 1 0.01 -13.89 -15.34
C MET A 1 0.04 -12.55 -14.64
N ALA A 2 -0.03 -12.60 -13.32
CA ALA A 2 0.01 -11.38 -12.54
C ALA A 2 1.42 -10.80 -12.55
N ARG A 3 1.50 -9.49 -12.71
CA ARG A 3 2.78 -8.78 -12.75
C ARG A 3 3.43 -8.77 -11.38
N SER A 4 4.75 -8.88 -11.33
CA SER A 4 5.51 -8.73 -10.09
C SER A 4 5.38 -7.30 -9.55
N LEU A 5 5.28 -7.19 -8.23
CA LEU A 5 5.29 -5.90 -7.55
C LEU A 5 6.72 -5.45 -7.20
N ASP A 6 7.71 -6.31 -7.40
CA ASP A 6 9.06 -6.01 -6.96
C ASP A 6 9.63 -4.79 -7.67
N GLY A 7 10.13 -3.83 -6.90
CA GLY A 7 10.71 -2.61 -7.43
C GLY A 7 9.70 -1.53 -7.83
N LEU A 8 8.42 -1.77 -7.65
CA LEU A 8 7.40 -0.77 -8.00
C LEU A 8 7.20 0.23 -6.88
N VAL A 9 6.93 1.48 -7.25
CA VAL A 9 6.50 2.52 -6.32
C VAL A 9 5.04 2.83 -6.61
N LEU A 10 4.20 2.72 -5.58
CA LEU A 10 2.77 3.00 -5.69
C LEU A 10 2.39 4.16 -4.78
N ALA A 11 1.32 4.85 -5.16
CA ALA A 11 0.79 5.96 -4.38
C ALA A 11 -0.73 5.93 -4.39
N PRO A 12 -1.38 6.37 -3.29
CA PRO A 12 -2.83 6.50 -3.27
C PRO A 12 -3.31 7.48 -4.34
N VAL A 13 -4.45 7.17 -4.97
CA VAL A 13 -5.04 8.04 -5.99
C VAL A 13 -5.80 9.20 -5.37
N ALA A 14 -6.15 9.10 -4.09
CA ALA A 14 -6.86 10.14 -3.35
C ALA A 14 -6.51 10.03 -1.87
N ASP A 15 -6.72 11.12 -1.13
CA ASP A 15 -6.57 11.08 0.33
C ASP A 15 -7.62 10.15 0.93
N GLN A 16 -7.22 9.41 1.95
CA GLN A 16 -8.06 8.42 2.59
C GLN A 16 -8.69 9.01 3.86
N ALA A 17 -10.00 8.92 3.97
CA ALA A 17 -10.70 9.28 5.21
C ALA A 17 -11.51 8.05 5.65
N PRO A 18 -11.34 7.55 6.89
CA PRO A 18 -10.57 8.12 8.01
C PRO A 18 -9.11 7.65 8.09
N GLY A 19 -8.46 7.42 6.99
CA GLY A 19 -7.09 6.93 6.95
C GLY A 19 -6.05 8.01 7.25
N GLN A 20 -4.81 7.56 7.42
CA GLN A 20 -3.65 8.42 7.69
C GLN A 20 -2.75 8.55 6.46
N VAL A 21 -2.97 7.68 5.49
CA VAL A 21 -2.24 7.63 4.23
C VAL A 21 -2.94 8.55 3.24
N GLY A 22 -2.17 9.34 2.53
CA GLY A 22 -2.71 10.28 1.55
C GLY A 22 -1.94 10.27 0.25
N THR A 23 -2.28 11.19 -0.65
CA THR A 23 -1.70 11.23 -2.00
C THR A 23 -0.20 11.48 -2.00
N ARG A 24 0.36 11.98 -0.91
CA ARG A 24 1.81 12.20 -0.77
C ARG A 24 2.56 10.96 -0.30
N THR A 25 1.86 9.94 0.16
CA THR A 25 2.49 8.71 0.64
C THR A 25 2.99 7.90 -0.55
N ARG A 26 4.19 7.36 -0.44
CA ARG A 26 4.80 6.52 -1.47
C ARG A 26 5.16 5.17 -0.88
N PHE A 27 4.78 4.11 -1.56
CA PHE A 27 5.00 2.72 -1.14
C PHE A 27 6.02 2.10 -2.08
N ALA A 28 7.17 1.73 -1.54
CA ALA A 28 8.20 1.01 -2.28
C ALA A 28 8.02 -0.49 -2.06
N TYR A 29 7.45 -1.18 -3.05
CA TYR A 29 7.09 -2.58 -2.94
C TYR A 29 8.22 -3.51 -3.32
N HIS A 30 8.26 -4.63 -2.62
CA HIS A 30 9.18 -5.75 -2.88
C HIS A 30 8.35 -7.03 -2.91
N GLU A 31 8.76 -7.95 -3.77
CA GLU A 31 8.08 -9.24 -3.87
C GLU A 31 9.10 -10.34 -4.16
N ARG A 32 8.97 -11.47 -3.44
CA ARG A 32 9.81 -12.64 -3.68
C ARG A 32 9.10 -13.88 -3.13
N ASP A 33 8.96 -14.89 -3.99
CA ASP A 33 8.46 -16.22 -3.60
C ASP A 33 7.12 -16.17 -2.85
N GLY A 34 6.17 -15.39 -3.37
CA GLY A 34 4.85 -15.26 -2.76
C GLY A 34 4.81 -14.40 -1.50
N ARG A 35 5.91 -13.73 -1.18
CA ARG A 35 5.99 -12.81 -0.05
C ARG A 35 6.11 -11.39 -0.56
N ILE A 36 5.42 -10.48 0.11
CA ILE A 36 5.47 -9.06 -0.23
C ILE A 36 5.80 -8.25 1.01
N TRP A 37 6.49 -7.14 0.81
CA TRP A 37 6.71 -6.15 1.85
C TRP A 37 6.93 -4.81 1.19
N ALA A 38 6.73 -3.75 1.96
CA ALA A 38 6.96 -2.39 1.47
C ALA A 38 7.33 -1.48 2.62
N GLU A 39 8.19 -0.52 2.33
CA GLU A 39 8.43 0.65 3.18
C GLU A 39 7.62 1.79 2.60
N TYR A 40 7.01 2.59 3.45
CA TYR A 40 6.26 3.73 2.95
C TYR A 40 6.35 4.93 3.89
N ALA A 41 6.27 6.12 3.29
CA ALA A 41 6.34 7.38 4.02
C ALA A 41 5.72 8.48 3.15
N GLY A 42 5.40 9.58 3.77
CA GLY A 42 4.84 10.77 3.14
C GLY A 42 3.51 11.17 3.76
N GLY A 43 3.18 12.47 3.66
CA GLY A 43 1.99 12.97 4.32
C GLY A 43 2.15 12.89 5.84
N ASP A 44 1.16 12.31 6.50
CA ASP A 44 1.18 12.16 7.97
C ASP A 44 2.02 10.96 8.43
N VAL A 45 2.46 10.10 7.51
CA VAL A 45 3.25 8.92 7.85
C VAL A 45 4.73 9.28 7.75
N VAL A 46 5.42 9.20 8.89
CA VAL A 46 6.87 9.40 8.95
C VAL A 46 7.58 8.16 8.43
N HIS A 47 7.10 6.98 8.84
CA HIS A 47 7.69 5.72 8.45
C HIS A 47 6.67 4.62 8.63
N GLY A 48 6.48 3.81 7.61
CA GLY A 48 5.58 2.67 7.67
C GLY A 48 6.18 1.45 7.02
N HIS A 49 5.69 0.29 7.45
CA HIS A 49 6.07 -1.00 6.91
C HIS A 49 4.85 -1.88 6.75
N LEU A 50 4.80 -2.63 5.67
CA LEU A 50 3.84 -3.72 5.53
C LEU A 50 4.57 -4.99 5.15
N VAL A 51 4.03 -6.11 5.60
CA VAL A 51 4.54 -7.45 5.27
C VAL A 51 3.36 -8.39 5.08
N GLY A 52 3.47 -9.28 4.14
CA GLY A 52 2.43 -10.25 3.90
C GLY A 52 2.72 -11.21 2.78
N THR A 53 1.67 -11.80 2.26
CA THR A 53 1.75 -12.84 1.24
C THR A 53 0.94 -12.45 0.00
N ARG A 54 1.31 -13.08 -1.10
CA ARG A 54 0.58 -12.95 -2.37
C ARG A 54 0.20 -14.33 -2.87
N GLU A 55 -1.06 -14.46 -3.28
CA GLU A 55 -1.56 -15.65 -3.94
C GLU A 55 -2.35 -15.22 -5.16
N GLY A 56 -1.79 -15.45 -6.36
CA GLY A 56 -2.39 -14.96 -7.59
C GLY A 56 -2.47 -13.44 -7.59
N ASP A 57 -3.69 -12.91 -7.71
CA ASP A 57 -3.93 -11.47 -7.68
C ASP A 57 -4.31 -10.95 -6.29
N ARG A 58 -4.22 -11.79 -5.27
CA ARG A 58 -4.62 -11.41 -3.92
C ARG A 58 -3.42 -11.18 -3.03
N LEU A 59 -3.45 -10.07 -2.31
CA LEU A 59 -2.47 -9.76 -1.27
C LEU A 59 -3.17 -9.79 0.08
N ASP A 60 -2.46 -10.31 1.07
CA ASP A 60 -2.91 -10.33 2.47
C ASP A 60 -1.73 -9.83 3.30
N PHE A 61 -1.86 -8.64 3.89
CA PHE A 61 -0.73 -8.09 4.62
C PHE A 61 -1.18 -7.31 5.86
N ARG A 62 -0.26 -7.18 6.80
CA ARG A 62 -0.39 -6.31 7.95
C ARG A 62 0.58 -5.15 7.83
N TYR A 63 0.17 -4.00 8.37
CA TYR A 63 0.95 -2.79 8.29
C TYR A 63 1.01 -2.08 9.62
N VAL A 64 2.11 -1.35 9.84
CA VAL A 64 2.31 -0.49 10.99
C VAL A 64 2.95 0.80 10.51
N GLN A 65 2.52 1.91 11.09
CA GLN A 65 3.04 3.21 10.69
C GLN A 65 3.21 4.13 11.88
N LEU A 66 4.28 4.94 11.81
CA LEU A 66 4.59 5.99 12.76
C LEU A 66 4.14 7.32 12.16
N LYS A 67 3.33 8.04 12.90
CA LYS A 67 2.82 9.34 12.45
C LYS A 67 3.67 10.48 12.98
N ARG A 68 3.45 11.67 12.42
CA ARG A 68 4.20 12.87 12.82
C ARG A 68 4.05 13.23 14.28
N ASP A 69 2.91 12.90 14.89
CA ASP A 69 2.67 13.17 16.31
C ASP A 69 3.37 12.16 17.25
N GLY A 70 4.10 11.20 16.67
CA GLY A 70 4.83 10.19 17.45
C GLY A 70 4.00 8.97 17.84
N THR A 71 2.74 8.92 17.45
CA THR A 71 1.90 7.75 17.72
C THR A 71 2.00 6.75 16.57
N THR A 72 1.65 5.48 16.86
CA THR A 72 1.65 4.43 15.85
C THR A 72 0.23 3.92 15.64
N SER A 73 -0.01 3.43 14.42
CA SER A 73 -1.24 2.73 14.07
C SER A 73 -0.87 1.48 13.31
N CYS A 74 -1.66 0.43 13.46
CA CYS A 74 -1.46 -0.81 12.71
C CYS A 74 -2.79 -1.37 12.26
N GLY A 75 -2.74 -2.19 11.21
CA GLY A 75 -3.95 -2.77 10.66
C GLY A 75 -3.68 -3.92 9.72
N HIS A 76 -4.77 -4.45 9.16
CA HIS A 76 -4.78 -5.56 8.24
C HIS A 76 -5.42 -5.13 6.93
N CYS A 77 -4.85 -5.53 5.82
CA CYS A 77 -5.34 -5.16 4.49
C CYS A 77 -5.40 -6.39 3.59
N LEU A 78 -6.49 -6.47 2.84
CA LEU A 78 -6.65 -7.40 1.74
C LEU A 78 -6.69 -6.58 0.46
N SER A 79 -5.89 -6.97 -0.54
CA SER A 79 -5.79 -6.23 -1.79
C SER A 79 -5.97 -7.14 -2.98
N THR A 80 -6.46 -6.56 -4.06
CA THR A 80 -6.52 -7.21 -5.37
C THR A 80 -5.60 -6.47 -6.32
N VAL A 81 -4.74 -7.20 -7.01
CA VAL A 81 -3.82 -6.65 -8.02
C VAL A 81 -4.57 -6.54 -9.34
N VAL A 82 -4.59 -5.36 -9.92
CA VAL A 82 -5.23 -5.08 -11.20
C VAL A 82 -4.17 -4.48 -12.12
N GLU A 83 -4.13 -4.95 -13.36
CA GLU A 83 -3.26 -4.37 -14.38
C GLU A 83 -4.06 -3.38 -15.20
N LEU A 84 -3.60 -2.14 -15.27
CA LEU A 84 -4.26 -1.08 -16.03
C LEU A 84 -3.94 -1.20 -17.52
N PRO A 85 -4.77 -0.60 -18.40
CA PRO A 85 -4.52 -0.67 -19.85
C PRO A 85 -3.14 -0.16 -20.29
N ASP A 86 -2.53 0.74 -19.51
CA ASP A 86 -1.21 1.27 -19.83
C ASP A 86 -0.08 0.43 -19.23
N GLY A 87 -0.39 -0.72 -18.62
CA GLY A 87 0.58 -1.64 -18.03
C GLY A 87 0.95 -1.34 -16.60
N ARG A 88 0.45 -0.25 -16.01
CA ARG A 88 0.72 0.05 -14.60
C ARG A 88 -0.11 -0.87 -13.71
N VAL A 89 0.37 -1.07 -12.49
CA VAL A 89 -0.32 -1.87 -11.48
C VAL A 89 -1.18 -0.96 -10.62
N ARG A 90 -2.37 -1.44 -10.30
CA ARG A 90 -3.29 -0.84 -9.36
C ARG A 90 -3.64 -1.85 -8.29
N LEU A 91 -3.68 -1.44 -7.02
CA LEU A 91 -4.14 -2.28 -5.93
C LEU A 91 -5.46 -1.71 -5.42
N GLU A 92 -6.48 -2.56 -5.37
CA GLU A 92 -7.77 -2.23 -4.78
C GLU A 92 -7.82 -2.85 -3.40
N GLU A 93 -7.95 -2.04 -2.37
CA GLU A 93 -7.66 -2.42 -0.99
C GLU A 93 -8.89 -2.30 -0.11
N THR A 94 -9.05 -3.28 0.79
CA THR A 94 -9.98 -3.22 1.91
C THR A 94 -9.14 -3.36 3.18
N TRP A 95 -9.18 -2.34 4.04
CA TRP A 95 -8.34 -2.31 5.23
C TRP A 95 -9.16 -2.13 6.50
N GLN A 96 -8.59 -2.60 7.60
CA GLN A 96 -9.18 -2.48 8.92
C GLN A 96 -8.08 -2.19 9.93
N TRP A 97 -8.28 -1.16 10.75
CA TRP A 97 -7.38 -0.89 11.86
C TRP A 97 -7.46 -2.02 12.88
N GLU A 98 -6.32 -2.39 13.44
CA GLU A 98 -6.24 -3.32 14.56
C GLU A 98 -5.85 -2.60 15.86
N SER A 99 -5.27 -1.42 15.75
CA SER A 99 -4.89 -0.60 16.90
C SER A 99 -6.02 0.31 17.40
N GLN A 100 -7.07 0.49 16.59
CA GLN A 100 -8.17 1.42 16.87
C GLN A 100 -9.37 1.03 16.04
N PRO A 101 -10.57 1.56 16.35
CA PRO A 101 -11.74 1.32 15.49
C PRO A 101 -11.58 1.98 14.12
N GLY A 102 -12.15 1.35 13.10
CA GLY A 102 -12.23 1.92 11.77
C GLY A 102 -11.79 0.96 10.69
N SER A 103 -12.43 1.09 9.54
CA SER A 103 -12.13 0.31 8.34
C SER A 103 -12.48 1.16 7.13
N GLY A 104 -12.02 0.71 5.96
CA GLY A 104 -12.34 1.41 4.73
C GLY A 104 -11.77 0.72 3.51
N THR A 105 -11.89 1.41 2.39
CA THR A 105 -11.32 0.96 1.12
C THR A 105 -10.39 2.03 0.59
N SER A 106 -9.43 1.61 -0.21
CA SER A 106 -8.49 2.53 -0.83
C SER A 106 -8.01 1.97 -2.17
N VAL A 107 -7.42 2.84 -2.96
CA VAL A 107 -6.82 2.46 -4.22
C VAL A 107 -5.44 3.10 -4.29
N VAL A 108 -4.43 2.30 -4.57
CA VAL A 108 -3.09 2.80 -4.87
C VAL A 108 -2.71 2.38 -6.28
N GLU A 109 -1.96 3.23 -6.97
CA GLU A 109 -1.53 2.95 -8.34
C GLU A 109 -0.05 3.20 -8.47
N GLN A 110 0.56 2.44 -9.36
CA GLN A 110 1.96 2.60 -9.69
C GLN A 110 2.23 4.02 -10.18
N VAL A 111 3.25 4.64 -9.60
CA VAL A 111 3.68 5.96 -10.04
C VAL A 111 4.38 5.80 -11.38
N THR A 112 4.01 6.64 -12.35
CA THR A 112 4.67 6.64 -13.64
C THR A 112 6.09 7.19 -13.45
N PRO A 113 7.12 6.45 -13.90
CA PRO A 113 8.48 6.98 -13.81
C PRO A 113 8.59 8.29 -14.54
N GLN A 114 9.33 9.24 -13.95
CA GLN A 114 9.62 10.49 -14.64
C GLN A 114 10.50 10.23 -15.84
N ALA A 115 10.25 10.94 -16.93
CA ALA A 115 11.11 10.87 -18.10
C ALA A 115 12.53 11.31 -17.72
N PRO A 116 13.55 10.62 -18.24
CA PRO A 116 14.93 11.00 -17.97
C PRO A 116 15.29 12.38 -18.53
#